data_d5476822434cac222d2d0134a48344d6
#
_entry.id   d5476822434cac222d2d0134a48344d6
#
_cell.length_a   1.000
_cell.length_b   1.000
_cell.length_c   1.000
_cell.angle_alpha   90.00
_cell.angle_beta   90.00
_cell.angle_gamma   90.00
#
_symmetry.space_group_name_H-M   'P 1'
#
loop_
_entity.id
_entity.type
_entity.pdbx_description
1 polymer ?
#
loop_
_entity_poly.entity_id
_entity_poly.type
_entity_poly.pdbx_seq_one_letter_code
_entity_poly.pdbx_strand_id
1 'polypeptide(L)'
;MDTKDYLNGKANDAYGYFGPVKKTKGYMFRICIPHARKVEIIGDFNDWQPKKMRGYASGVFTITIKEAKIGDRYQFLITDANDEVIKIVDPFAQEIIVEEKCSVVSDNSYKFKNKKLKTDKLNIYEVYMGSFLDSDFDGLIKYAKDQNFTHIKFMPVSEYINYKSMGFTSSGLFAYCKRYGSALDFKKFIDKCHKEKLGVLIDLDLAHFDCDPYYIKSLEEYFAYDYDDVKYSYYGDMNFDPTKNFTKSYLKSAVNFWLKEYNLDGIMLTNVENMIYWQGDEARGENDKWIDLLGDLIEEIHQNKSLALASFNGIYKYDFDFDYCLDYSLRPIIRSMQDLPYKRDSYKKEINSLIGSDNSKKILGFNYIDSFLDEASLFMKINGSNDKYKQYKPMLTLLYSLKSEKLLFTGDEIGSEQIFSVYDRIGLDKLSEDQVYLNDFYKDLSKLYLKKEELNHVDSTTKLLDVEGYSLYAFIRSYKEKKLLVIINFTDIDYEIKSSYDLVELINSSDLKYGGKGNINGKINQNETIFIEDFGSCVFEIKK
;
A
#
# COMPACT_ATOMS: atom_id res chain seq x y z
N MET A 1 10.75 25.81 10.77
CA MET A 1 12.00 25.24 10.19
C MET A 1 13.13 26.25 10.24
N ASP A 2 14.34 25.86 10.66
CA ASP A 2 15.58 26.62 10.39
C ASP A 2 16.11 26.22 9.01
N THR A 3 16.51 27.18 8.18
CA THR A 3 17.12 26.90 6.87
C THR A 3 18.39 26.06 7.01
N LYS A 4 19.14 26.21 8.12
CA LYS A 4 20.32 25.38 8.40
C LYS A 4 19.98 23.91 8.55
N ASP A 5 18.83 23.58 9.16
CA ASP A 5 18.41 22.19 9.33
C ASP A 5 18.12 21.54 7.97
N TYR A 6 17.50 22.29 7.04
CA TYR A 6 17.28 21.81 5.67
C TYR A 6 18.59 21.52 4.94
N LEU A 7 19.54 22.48 5.01
CA LEU A 7 20.85 22.35 4.36
C LEU A 7 21.73 21.23 4.98
N ASN A 8 21.45 20.85 6.22
CA ASN A 8 22.17 19.79 6.94
C ASN A 8 21.46 18.43 6.94
N GLY A 9 20.38 18.25 6.18
CA GLY A 9 19.66 16.98 6.08
C GLY A 9 18.81 16.64 7.31
N LYS A 10 18.50 17.63 8.15
CA LYS A 10 17.80 17.45 9.45
C LYS A 10 16.35 17.92 9.45
N ALA A 11 15.93 18.69 8.44
CA ALA A 11 14.57 19.20 8.39
C ALA A 11 13.56 18.08 8.05
N ASN A 12 12.42 18.11 8.72
CA ASN A 12 11.28 17.22 8.46
C ASN A 12 9.95 17.97 8.29
N ASP A 13 10.01 19.32 8.19
CA ASP A 13 8.85 20.22 8.05
C ASP A 13 9.06 21.27 6.94
N ALA A 14 9.90 20.95 5.95
CA ALA A 14 10.30 21.88 4.90
C ALA A 14 9.11 22.38 4.05
N TYR A 15 8.06 21.58 3.89
CA TYR A 15 6.82 21.94 3.20
C TYR A 15 6.05 23.12 3.84
N GLY A 16 6.26 23.39 5.12
CA GLY A 16 5.67 24.55 5.81
C GLY A 16 6.47 25.84 5.65
N TYR A 17 7.71 25.72 5.14
CA TYR A 17 8.62 26.84 4.93
C TYR A 17 8.78 27.19 3.44
N PHE A 18 9.05 26.22 2.60
CA PHE A 18 9.14 26.35 1.14
C PHE A 18 7.74 26.34 0.51
N GLY A 19 7.66 26.68 -0.77
CA GLY A 19 6.38 26.84 -1.46
C GLY A 19 5.66 28.15 -1.12
N PRO A 20 4.38 28.25 -1.48
CA PRO A 20 3.56 29.44 -1.24
C PRO A 20 3.05 29.46 0.20
N VAL A 21 3.58 30.36 1.03
CA VAL A 21 3.16 30.54 2.43
C VAL A 21 2.31 31.79 2.55
N LYS A 22 1.06 31.65 3.01
CA LYS A 22 0.09 32.74 3.18
C LYS A 22 0.63 33.83 4.11
N LYS A 23 0.43 35.08 3.75
CA LYS A 23 0.73 36.28 4.53
C LYS A 23 -0.54 37.09 4.77
N THR A 24 -0.44 38.15 5.56
CA THR A 24 -1.56 39.07 5.78
C THR A 24 -2.16 39.63 4.47
N LYS A 25 -1.29 39.84 3.46
CA LYS A 25 -1.69 40.14 2.08
C LYS A 25 -0.84 39.27 1.13
N GLY A 26 -1.50 38.48 0.28
CA GLY A 26 -0.87 37.63 -0.70
C GLY A 26 -0.08 36.45 -0.12
N TYR A 27 0.94 36.03 -0.85
CA TYR A 27 1.75 34.84 -0.51
C TYR A 27 3.24 35.15 -0.59
N MET A 28 4.00 34.50 0.28
CA MET A 28 5.46 34.48 0.21
C MET A 28 5.89 33.16 -0.42
N PHE A 29 6.69 33.25 -1.47
CA PHE A 29 7.28 32.11 -2.17
C PHE A 29 8.74 31.97 -1.77
N ARG A 30 9.18 30.73 -1.55
CA ARG A 30 10.57 30.40 -1.23
C ARG A 30 10.99 29.13 -1.95
N ILE A 31 12.23 29.14 -2.42
CA ILE A 31 12.91 27.98 -2.97
C ILE A 31 14.38 28.01 -2.55
N CYS A 32 15.01 26.85 -2.41
CA CYS A 32 16.43 26.73 -2.06
C CYS A 32 17.21 26.15 -3.24
N ILE A 33 18.06 26.96 -3.85
CA ILE A 33 18.91 26.61 -5.03
C ILE A 33 20.29 27.26 -4.83
N PRO A 34 21.20 26.65 -4.06
CA PRO A 34 22.48 27.27 -3.67
C PRO A 34 23.35 27.75 -4.83
N HIS A 35 23.34 27.05 -5.95
CA HIS A 35 24.21 27.38 -7.09
C HIS A 35 23.54 28.29 -8.13
N ALA A 36 22.26 28.67 -7.93
CA ALA A 36 21.59 29.58 -8.83
C ALA A 36 22.16 31.00 -8.74
N ARG A 37 22.47 31.58 -9.88
CA ARG A 37 22.88 32.99 -10.01
C ARG A 37 21.69 33.93 -9.80
N LYS A 38 20.52 33.56 -10.28
CA LYS A 38 19.28 34.32 -10.20
C LYS A 38 18.07 33.36 -10.16
N VAL A 39 17.07 33.70 -9.37
CA VAL A 39 15.75 33.04 -9.42
C VAL A 39 14.70 34.09 -9.62
N GLU A 40 13.77 33.82 -10.52
CA GLU A 40 12.59 34.63 -10.79
C GLU A 40 11.34 33.79 -10.66
N ILE A 41 10.18 34.44 -10.40
CA ILE A 41 8.88 33.80 -10.40
C ILE A 41 7.98 34.38 -11.48
N ILE A 42 7.25 33.54 -12.16
CA ILE A 42 6.21 33.89 -13.12
C ILE A 42 4.90 33.22 -12.72
N GLY A 43 3.78 33.85 -13.02
CA GLY A 43 2.47 33.28 -12.73
C GLY A 43 1.32 34.22 -13.07
N ASP A 44 0.09 33.77 -12.82
CA ASP A 44 -1.14 34.53 -13.10
C ASP A 44 -1.16 35.88 -12.38
N PHE A 45 -0.54 36.00 -11.21
CA PHE A 45 -0.45 37.21 -10.40
C PHE A 45 0.44 38.32 -10.97
N ASN A 46 1.20 38.06 -12.04
CA ASN A 46 2.11 39.03 -12.68
C ASN A 46 2.13 38.91 -14.21
N ASP A 47 1.03 38.42 -14.80
CA ASP A 47 0.86 38.24 -16.24
C ASP A 47 2.00 37.42 -16.86
N TRP A 48 2.51 36.45 -16.12
CA TRP A 48 3.62 35.56 -16.50
C TRP A 48 4.91 36.31 -16.84
N GLN A 49 5.09 37.56 -16.36
CA GLN A 49 6.33 38.32 -16.52
C GLN A 49 7.32 37.96 -15.40
N PRO A 50 8.62 37.77 -15.73
CA PRO A 50 9.62 37.43 -14.72
C PRO A 50 9.74 38.49 -13.62
N LYS A 51 9.62 38.07 -12.36
CA LYS A 51 9.81 38.92 -11.18
C LYS A 51 10.93 38.35 -10.32
N LYS A 52 12.03 39.11 -10.19
CA LYS A 52 13.25 38.67 -9.48
C LYS A 52 12.98 38.43 -8.00
N MET A 53 13.44 37.31 -7.51
CA MET A 53 13.45 36.96 -6.09
C MET A 53 14.72 37.44 -5.39
N ARG A 54 14.62 37.72 -4.10
CA ARG A 54 15.78 38.08 -3.26
C ARG A 54 16.51 36.82 -2.83
N GLY A 55 17.78 36.69 -3.22
CA GLY A 55 18.66 35.62 -2.79
C GLY A 55 19.39 35.93 -1.48
N TYR A 56 19.68 34.86 -0.71
CA TYR A 56 20.47 34.89 0.50
C TYR A 56 21.70 33.98 0.34
N ALA A 57 22.74 34.21 1.16
CA ALA A 57 23.96 33.40 1.12
C ALA A 57 23.73 31.90 1.41
N SER A 58 22.61 31.54 1.98
CA SER A 58 22.18 30.16 2.20
C SER A 58 21.66 29.46 0.93
N GLY A 59 21.58 30.16 -0.21
CA GLY A 59 20.94 29.65 -1.44
C GLY A 59 19.42 29.72 -1.44
N VAL A 60 18.81 30.27 -0.39
CA VAL A 60 17.37 30.50 -0.36
C VAL A 60 17.01 31.76 -1.11
N PHE A 61 16.04 31.66 -2.02
CA PHE A 61 15.43 32.78 -2.71
C PHE A 61 14.02 32.99 -2.20
N THR A 62 13.62 34.27 -2.01
CA THR A 62 12.30 34.60 -1.45
C THR A 62 11.70 35.84 -2.12
N ILE A 63 10.39 35.84 -2.25
CA ILE A 63 9.61 36.99 -2.68
C ILE A 63 8.21 36.94 -2.04
N THR A 64 7.67 38.13 -1.74
CA THR A 64 6.25 38.26 -1.37
C THR A 64 5.48 38.90 -2.50
N ILE A 65 4.46 38.21 -3.00
CA ILE A 65 3.53 38.69 -4.03
C ILE A 65 2.21 39.00 -3.34
N LYS A 66 1.89 40.29 -3.28
CA LYS A 66 0.67 40.80 -2.58
C LYS A 66 -0.60 40.44 -3.35
N GLU A 67 -0.48 40.37 -4.67
CA GLU A 67 -1.55 40.13 -5.64
C GLU A 67 -1.88 38.61 -5.73
N ALA A 68 -0.98 37.73 -5.28
CA ALA A 68 -1.17 36.29 -5.36
C ALA A 68 -2.35 35.82 -4.51
N LYS A 69 -3.18 34.98 -5.08
CA LYS A 69 -4.39 34.38 -4.48
C LYS A 69 -4.48 32.89 -4.74
N ILE A 70 -5.35 32.20 -4.03
CA ILE A 70 -5.65 30.79 -4.24
C ILE A 70 -6.12 30.58 -5.68
N GLY A 71 -5.59 29.55 -6.33
CA GLY A 71 -5.84 29.17 -7.71
C GLY A 71 -4.86 29.77 -8.71
N ASP A 72 -4.03 30.76 -8.33
CA ASP A 72 -3.02 31.31 -9.23
C ASP A 72 -1.97 30.23 -9.55
N ARG A 73 -1.67 30.07 -10.84
CA ARG A 73 -0.61 29.21 -11.37
C ARG A 73 0.71 29.94 -11.33
N TYR A 74 1.80 29.21 -11.08
CA TYR A 74 3.14 29.79 -11.07
C TYR A 74 4.22 28.77 -11.39
N GLN A 75 5.40 29.27 -11.77
CA GLN A 75 6.64 28.52 -11.98
C GLN A 75 7.82 29.34 -11.52
N PHE A 76 8.95 28.68 -11.27
CA PHE A 76 10.23 29.34 -11.06
C PHE A 76 11.06 29.31 -12.34
N LEU A 77 11.76 30.42 -12.61
CA LEU A 77 12.82 30.51 -13.59
C LEU A 77 14.15 30.58 -12.84
N ILE A 78 15.00 29.61 -13.06
CA ILE A 78 16.33 29.52 -12.42
C ILE A 78 17.38 29.79 -13.48
N THR A 79 18.21 30.80 -13.25
CA THR A 79 19.40 31.07 -14.06
C THR A 79 20.59 30.48 -13.34
N ASP A 80 21.28 29.54 -13.97
CA ASP A 80 22.47 28.89 -13.44
C ASP A 80 23.74 29.73 -13.58
N ALA A 81 24.90 29.15 -13.25
CA ALA A 81 26.19 29.80 -13.37
C ALA A 81 26.64 30.08 -14.84
N ASN A 82 26.08 29.34 -15.80
CA ASN A 82 26.38 29.43 -17.23
C ASN A 82 25.40 30.36 -17.98
N ASP A 83 24.52 31.07 -17.28
CA ASP A 83 23.46 31.90 -17.85
C ASP A 83 22.33 31.10 -18.54
N GLU A 84 22.29 29.78 -18.36
CA GLU A 84 21.18 28.97 -18.83
C GLU A 84 19.94 29.16 -17.92
N VAL A 85 18.76 29.28 -18.54
CA VAL A 85 17.51 29.48 -17.83
C VAL A 85 16.67 28.23 -17.91
N ILE A 86 16.44 27.60 -16.76
CA ILE A 86 15.52 26.48 -16.63
C ILE A 86 14.21 26.93 -15.98
N LYS A 87 13.11 26.32 -16.40
CA LYS A 87 11.77 26.57 -15.88
C LYS A 87 11.28 25.33 -15.14
N ILE A 88 10.88 25.50 -13.89
CA ILE A 88 10.47 24.37 -13.06
C ILE A 88 9.16 24.62 -12.30
N VAL A 89 8.47 23.52 -12.03
CA VAL A 89 7.41 23.42 -11.01
C VAL A 89 8.08 23.48 -9.63
N ASP A 90 7.41 24.11 -8.67
CA ASP A 90 7.89 24.19 -7.29
C ASP A 90 7.95 22.77 -6.65
N PRO A 91 9.11 22.32 -6.20
CA PRO A 91 9.24 20.99 -5.57
C PRO A 91 8.38 20.79 -4.32
N PHE A 92 7.97 21.88 -3.68
CA PHE A 92 7.12 21.87 -2.48
C PHE A 92 5.67 22.29 -2.75
N ALA A 93 5.26 22.36 -4.03
CA ALA A 93 3.88 22.64 -4.38
C ALA A 93 2.94 21.57 -3.81
N GLN A 94 1.85 22.00 -3.19
CA GLN A 94 0.81 21.11 -2.67
C GLN A 94 -0.34 20.88 -3.67
N GLU A 95 -0.28 21.56 -4.81
CA GLU A 95 -1.16 21.35 -5.95
C GLU A 95 -0.38 21.65 -7.23
N ILE A 96 -0.50 20.75 -8.21
CA ILE A 96 0.18 20.81 -9.51
C ILE A 96 -0.85 20.54 -10.61
N ILE A 97 -0.74 21.25 -11.72
CA ILE A 97 -1.44 20.94 -12.98
C ILE A 97 -0.40 20.36 -13.93
N VAL A 98 -0.39 19.03 -14.07
CA VAL A 98 0.66 18.32 -14.84
C VAL A 98 0.60 18.65 -16.33
N GLU A 99 -0.59 18.82 -16.89
CA GLU A 99 -0.80 19.16 -18.31
C GLU A 99 -0.20 20.54 -18.66
N GLU A 100 -0.23 21.48 -17.71
CA GLU A 100 0.30 22.84 -17.86
C GLU A 100 1.71 22.99 -17.27
N LYS A 101 2.20 21.93 -16.60
CA LYS A 101 3.49 21.93 -15.89
C LYS A 101 3.63 23.08 -14.89
N CYS A 102 2.56 23.37 -14.17
CA CYS A 102 2.50 24.51 -13.25
C CYS A 102 2.18 24.08 -11.83
N SER A 103 2.81 24.77 -10.88
CA SER A 103 2.39 24.80 -9.48
C SER A 103 1.16 25.69 -9.32
N VAL A 104 0.33 25.42 -8.32
CA VAL A 104 -0.84 26.21 -7.99
C VAL A 104 -0.77 26.70 -6.54
N VAL A 105 -1.09 27.97 -6.31
CA VAL A 105 -1.27 28.49 -4.95
C VAL A 105 -2.53 27.87 -4.36
N SER A 106 -2.39 26.97 -3.41
CA SER A 106 -3.50 26.26 -2.78
C SER A 106 -3.62 26.56 -1.30
N ASP A 107 -4.81 26.35 -0.74
CA ASP A 107 -5.07 26.32 0.70
C ASP A 107 -5.81 25.02 1.00
N ASN A 108 -5.05 23.99 1.30
CA ASN A 108 -5.55 22.65 1.61
C ASN A 108 -5.67 22.44 3.13
N SER A 109 -5.75 23.53 3.92
CA SER A 109 -5.88 23.44 5.37
C SER A 109 -7.19 22.76 5.76
N TYR A 110 -7.11 21.78 6.64
CA TYR A 110 -8.25 21.04 7.17
C TYR A 110 -8.04 20.72 8.65
N LYS A 111 -9.08 20.89 9.46
CA LYS A 111 -9.03 20.51 10.87
C LYS A 111 -9.77 19.19 11.08
N PHE A 112 -9.00 18.12 11.26
CA PHE A 112 -9.55 16.81 11.56
C PHE A 112 -10.33 16.81 12.88
N LYS A 113 -11.47 16.15 12.87
CA LYS A 113 -12.38 16.01 14.02
C LYS A 113 -12.20 14.68 14.74
N ASN A 114 -11.75 13.69 14.01
CA ASN A 114 -11.60 12.32 14.49
C ASN A 114 -10.11 11.96 14.59
N LYS A 115 -9.80 11.09 15.56
CA LYS A 115 -8.42 10.62 15.79
C LYS A 115 -8.11 9.43 14.87
N LYS A 116 -6.83 9.21 14.60
CA LYS A 116 -6.30 8.00 13.96
C LYS A 116 -6.85 6.75 14.65
N LEU A 117 -7.02 5.70 13.87
CA LEU A 117 -7.47 4.41 14.37
C LEU A 117 -6.37 3.78 15.25
N LYS A 118 -6.78 3.21 16.37
CA LYS A 118 -5.91 2.37 17.19
C LYS A 118 -6.43 0.95 17.09
N THR A 119 -5.73 0.12 16.37
CA THR A 119 -5.99 -1.32 16.26
C THR A 119 -4.68 -2.05 16.13
N ASP A 120 -4.65 -3.25 16.67
CA ASP A 120 -3.58 -4.24 16.58
C ASP A 120 -3.85 -5.30 15.50
N LYS A 121 -4.92 -5.11 14.70
CA LYS A 121 -5.34 -6.06 13.67
C LYS A 121 -5.54 -5.36 12.35
N LEU A 122 -4.88 -5.88 11.32
CA LEU A 122 -4.98 -5.36 9.97
C LEU A 122 -5.68 -6.38 9.07
N ASN A 123 -6.82 -5.96 8.54
CA ASN A 123 -7.48 -6.56 7.38
C ASN A 123 -7.58 -5.42 6.36
N ILE A 124 -6.67 -5.40 5.40
CA ILE A 124 -6.41 -4.24 4.53
C ILE A 124 -7.11 -4.43 3.19
N TYR A 125 -7.83 -3.40 2.77
CA TYR A 125 -8.36 -3.30 1.40
C TYR A 125 -7.47 -2.41 0.57
N GLU A 126 -6.76 -2.98 -0.40
CA GLU A 126 -5.90 -2.25 -1.32
C GLU A 126 -6.70 -1.69 -2.49
N VAL A 127 -6.54 -0.39 -2.72
CA VAL A 127 -7.33 0.38 -3.68
C VAL A 127 -6.44 1.21 -4.59
N TYR A 128 -6.63 1.08 -5.89
CA TYR A 128 -6.14 2.06 -6.84
C TYR A 128 -7.16 3.19 -6.99
N MET A 129 -6.78 4.42 -6.62
CA MET A 129 -7.71 5.55 -6.61
C MET A 129 -8.31 5.84 -7.98
N GLY A 130 -7.57 5.61 -9.05
CA GLY A 130 -8.04 5.75 -10.44
C GLY A 130 -9.25 4.86 -10.78
N SER A 131 -9.39 3.72 -10.10
CA SER A 131 -10.55 2.83 -10.27
C SER A 131 -11.82 3.35 -9.58
N PHE A 132 -11.74 4.45 -8.84
CA PHE A 132 -12.85 5.08 -8.10
C PHE A 132 -13.11 6.52 -8.54
N LEU A 133 -12.70 6.93 -9.74
CA LEU A 133 -12.69 8.32 -10.26
C LEU A 133 -14.06 8.94 -10.35
N ASP A 134 -15.13 8.71 -10.16
CA ASP A 134 -16.35 9.52 -9.92
C ASP A 134 -16.78 9.41 -8.46
N SER A 135 -15.82 9.18 -7.67
CA SER A 135 -15.65 8.92 -6.26
C SER A 135 -16.91 9.11 -5.41
N ASP A 136 -17.64 8.05 -5.27
CA ASP A 136 -18.48 7.86 -4.11
C ASP A 136 -17.60 7.39 -2.94
N PHE A 137 -16.86 8.31 -2.32
CA PHE A 137 -16.07 8.05 -1.13
C PHE A 137 -16.92 7.45 0.00
N ASP A 138 -18.19 7.83 0.10
CA ASP A 138 -19.09 7.30 1.12
C ASP A 138 -19.46 5.84 0.82
N GLY A 139 -19.63 5.50 -0.46
CA GLY A 139 -19.80 4.13 -0.93
C GLY A 139 -18.60 3.25 -0.62
N LEU A 140 -17.37 3.75 -0.83
CA LEU A 140 -16.15 3.01 -0.50
C LEU A 140 -16.04 2.72 1.01
N ILE A 141 -16.31 3.71 1.87
CA ILE A 141 -16.32 3.52 3.33
C ILE A 141 -17.32 2.44 3.73
N LYS A 142 -18.56 2.54 3.22
CA LYS A 142 -19.60 1.56 3.49
C LYS A 142 -19.19 0.17 3.02
N TYR A 143 -18.71 0.06 1.80
CA TYR A 143 -18.27 -1.21 1.22
C TYR A 143 -17.16 -1.85 2.06
N ALA A 144 -16.08 -1.12 2.36
CA ALA A 144 -14.97 -1.65 3.14
C ALA A 144 -15.43 -2.16 4.52
N LYS A 145 -16.36 -1.45 5.16
CA LYS A 145 -16.93 -1.90 6.46
C LYS A 145 -17.81 -3.12 6.32
N ASP A 146 -18.67 -3.18 5.31
CA ASP A 146 -19.55 -4.33 5.05
C ASP A 146 -18.74 -5.59 4.74
N GLN A 147 -17.51 -5.44 4.22
CA GLN A 147 -16.53 -6.50 3.97
C GLN A 147 -15.63 -6.82 5.17
N ASN A 148 -15.81 -6.17 6.31
CA ASN A 148 -14.99 -6.29 7.52
C ASN A 148 -13.52 -5.87 7.35
N PHE A 149 -13.19 -5.01 6.41
CA PHE A 149 -11.86 -4.40 6.37
C PHE A 149 -11.67 -3.44 7.55
N THR A 150 -10.46 -3.40 8.08
CA THR A 150 -10.06 -2.47 9.16
C THR A 150 -9.38 -1.23 8.62
N HIS A 151 -8.73 -1.36 7.46
CA HIS A 151 -7.99 -0.28 6.80
C HIS A 151 -8.27 -0.29 5.31
N ILE A 152 -8.27 0.91 4.71
CA ILE A 152 -8.12 1.09 3.27
C ILE A 152 -6.69 1.54 3.02
N LYS A 153 -5.97 0.84 2.15
CA LYS A 153 -4.64 1.20 1.67
C LYS A 153 -4.74 1.68 0.24
N PHE A 154 -4.42 2.93 -0.01
CA PHE A 154 -4.35 3.44 -1.36
C PHE A 154 -2.97 3.22 -1.95
N MET A 155 -2.92 2.75 -3.20
CA MET A 155 -1.75 2.88 -4.06
C MET A 155 -1.35 4.36 -4.13
N PRO A 156 -0.15 4.74 -4.61
CA PRO A 156 0.34 6.11 -4.45
C PRO A 156 -0.68 7.17 -4.87
N VAL A 157 -0.84 8.19 -4.02
CA VAL A 157 -1.78 9.30 -4.22
C VAL A 157 -1.09 10.64 -4.45
N SER A 158 0.25 10.68 -4.43
CA SER A 158 1.03 11.85 -4.82
C SER A 158 0.93 12.11 -6.32
N GLU A 159 1.18 13.35 -6.74
CA GLU A 159 1.08 13.73 -8.16
C GLU A 159 2.16 13.05 -9.02
N TYR A 160 1.78 12.57 -10.19
CA TYR A 160 2.65 11.87 -11.14
C TYR A 160 2.21 12.11 -12.59
N ILE A 161 3.15 12.02 -13.53
CA ILE A 161 2.90 12.26 -14.97
C ILE A 161 2.62 10.96 -15.70
N ASN A 162 3.43 9.94 -15.47
CA ASN A 162 3.35 8.68 -16.21
C ASN A 162 2.23 7.79 -15.64
N TYR A 163 1.10 7.71 -16.34
CA TYR A 163 -0.03 6.87 -15.93
C TYR A 163 0.34 5.40 -15.69
N LYS A 164 1.28 4.86 -16.49
CA LYS A 164 1.72 3.46 -16.34
C LYS A 164 2.47 3.20 -15.04
N SER A 165 3.01 4.25 -14.39
CA SER A 165 3.66 4.11 -13.09
C SER A 165 2.66 3.93 -11.94
N MET A 166 1.36 4.14 -12.17
CA MET A 166 0.31 4.08 -11.14
C MET A 166 0.60 4.97 -9.92
N GLY A 167 1.49 5.96 -10.08
CA GLY A 167 1.92 6.86 -9.03
C GLY A 167 3.19 6.43 -8.29
N PHE A 168 3.77 5.25 -8.61
CA PHE A 168 5.03 4.81 -7.99
C PHE A 168 6.25 5.64 -8.41
N THR A 169 6.15 6.40 -9.50
CA THR A 169 7.15 7.41 -9.88
C THR A 169 6.54 8.79 -9.71
N SER A 170 6.78 9.42 -8.56
CA SER A 170 6.21 10.72 -8.24
C SER A 170 6.90 11.87 -8.99
N SER A 171 6.10 12.81 -9.50
CA SER A 171 6.56 14.10 -10.03
C SER A 171 6.38 15.24 -9.01
N GLY A 172 5.58 15.01 -7.94
CA GLY A 172 5.33 15.99 -6.88
C GLY A 172 4.96 15.34 -5.57
N LEU A 173 5.96 15.03 -4.72
CA LEU A 173 5.77 14.30 -3.46
C LEU A 173 4.85 15.00 -2.45
N PHE A 174 4.64 16.33 -2.55
CA PHE A 174 3.78 17.10 -1.65
C PHE A 174 2.42 17.45 -2.25
N ALA A 175 2.16 17.08 -3.50
CA ALA A 175 0.89 17.34 -4.16
C ALA A 175 0.02 16.08 -4.20
N TYR A 176 -1.24 16.20 -3.76
CA TYR A 176 -2.25 15.16 -4.00
C TYR A 176 -2.61 15.14 -5.49
N CYS A 177 -2.68 13.95 -6.08
CA CYS A 177 -2.93 13.79 -7.51
C CYS A 177 -4.29 14.38 -7.88
N LYS A 178 -4.26 15.44 -8.69
CA LYS A 178 -5.46 16.23 -9.06
C LYS A 178 -6.50 15.42 -9.82
N ARG A 179 -6.07 14.39 -10.55
CA ARG A 179 -6.96 13.46 -11.27
C ARG A 179 -7.85 12.64 -10.33
N TYR A 180 -7.50 12.53 -9.06
CA TYR A 180 -8.26 11.84 -8.02
C TYR A 180 -9.23 12.76 -7.26
N GLY A 181 -9.34 14.03 -7.67
CA GLY A 181 -10.18 15.03 -7.03
C GLY A 181 -9.40 16.06 -6.22
N SER A 182 -10.03 16.69 -5.23
CA SER A 182 -9.36 17.70 -4.42
C SER A 182 -8.68 17.09 -3.18
N ALA A 183 -7.53 17.64 -2.81
CA ALA A 183 -6.84 17.32 -1.56
C ALA A 183 -7.75 17.49 -0.33
N LEU A 184 -8.60 18.51 -0.35
CA LEU A 184 -9.55 18.78 0.74
C LEU A 184 -10.60 17.68 0.86
N ASP A 185 -11.12 17.15 -0.24
CA ASP A 185 -12.12 16.08 -0.21
C ASP A 185 -11.49 14.75 0.24
N PHE A 186 -10.24 14.50 -0.12
CA PHE A 186 -9.50 13.35 0.40
C PHE A 186 -9.27 13.48 1.93
N LYS A 187 -8.93 14.66 2.44
CA LYS A 187 -8.84 14.91 3.91
C LYS A 187 -10.18 14.69 4.62
N LYS A 188 -11.28 15.14 4.03
CA LYS A 188 -12.63 14.88 4.56
C LYS A 188 -12.98 13.40 4.56
N PHE A 189 -12.61 12.67 3.50
CA PHE A 189 -12.79 11.24 3.41
C PHE A 189 -12.04 10.52 4.54
N ILE A 190 -10.76 10.85 4.78
CA ILE A 190 -9.97 10.28 5.87
C ILE A 190 -10.63 10.54 7.23
N ASP A 191 -11.11 11.77 7.47
CA ASP A 191 -11.81 12.12 8.72
C ASP A 191 -13.11 11.30 8.91
N LYS A 192 -13.84 11.02 7.81
CA LYS A 192 -15.00 10.11 7.82
C LYS A 192 -14.59 8.66 8.08
N CYS A 193 -13.50 8.17 7.49
CA CYS A 193 -12.97 6.84 7.79
C CYS A 193 -12.71 6.68 9.28
N HIS A 194 -12.02 7.63 9.91
CA HIS A 194 -11.75 7.59 11.35
C HIS A 194 -13.03 7.62 12.20
N LYS A 195 -14.04 8.41 11.79
CA LYS A 195 -15.36 8.40 12.45
C LYS A 195 -15.97 7.02 12.41
N GLU A 196 -15.85 6.32 11.29
CA GLU A 196 -16.40 4.98 11.06
C GLU A 196 -15.48 3.84 11.56
N LYS A 197 -14.38 4.16 12.26
CA LYS A 197 -13.39 3.20 12.77
C LYS A 197 -12.69 2.42 11.67
N LEU A 198 -12.38 3.09 10.59
CA LEU A 198 -11.63 2.59 9.44
C LEU A 198 -10.34 3.39 9.34
N GLY A 199 -9.18 2.72 9.32
CA GLY A 199 -7.87 3.36 9.14
C GLY A 199 -7.58 3.63 7.68
N VAL A 200 -6.66 4.57 7.40
CA VAL A 200 -6.24 4.92 6.05
C VAL A 200 -4.71 4.87 5.95
N LEU A 201 -4.24 4.08 5.01
CA LEU A 201 -2.83 3.89 4.67
C LEU A 201 -2.59 4.34 3.23
N ILE A 202 -1.36 4.73 2.92
CA ILE A 202 -0.94 4.98 1.53
C ILE A 202 0.36 4.25 1.22
N ASP A 203 0.57 3.93 -0.06
CA ASP A 203 1.88 3.60 -0.60
C ASP A 203 2.67 4.90 -0.86
N LEU A 204 3.96 4.89 -0.54
CA LEU A 204 4.87 5.99 -0.82
C LEU A 204 6.21 5.44 -1.32
N ASP A 205 6.54 5.76 -2.58
CA ASP A 205 7.87 5.49 -3.13
C ASP A 205 8.78 6.68 -2.84
N LEU A 206 9.87 6.40 -2.15
CA LEU A 206 10.90 7.38 -1.81
C LEU A 206 12.26 7.02 -2.43
N ALA A 207 12.34 5.93 -3.20
CA ALA A 207 13.57 5.52 -3.88
C ALA A 207 13.80 6.30 -5.18
N HIS A 208 12.69 6.66 -5.87
CA HIS A 208 12.73 7.17 -7.24
C HIS A 208 11.95 8.47 -7.41
N PHE A 209 12.26 9.19 -8.49
CA PHE A 209 11.50 10.35 -8.96
C PHE A 209 11.52 10.45 -10.49
N ASP A 210 10.58 11.23 -11.02
CA ASP A 210 10.33 11.38 -12.46
C ASP A 210 11.47 12.09 -13.19
N CYS A 211 11.71 11.71 -14.44
CA CYS A 211 12.75 12.29 -15.32
C CYS A 211 12.29 13.50 -16.15
N ASP A 212 11.06 14.02 -15.97
CA ASP A 212 10.60 15.20 -16.73
C ASP A 212 11.34 16.46 -16.27
N PRO A 213 11.98 17.22 -17.19
CA PRO A 213 12.82 18.37 -16.86
C PRO A 213 12.06 19.56 -16.25
N TYR A 214 10.73 19.58 -16.27
CA TYR A 214 9.96 20.63 -15.60
C TYR A 214 9.79 20.41 -14.10
N TYR A 215 10.24 19.27 -13.57
CA TYR A 215 10.13 18.90 -12.17
C TYR A 215 11.51 18.81 -11.51
N ILE A 216 11.59 18.04 -10.47
CA ILE A 216 12.79 17.87 -9.64
C ILE A 216 14.01 17.34 -10.43
N LYS A 217 13.80 16.75 -11.62
CA LYS A 217 14.87 16.36 -12.55
C LYS A 217 15.84 17.50 -12.86
N SER A 218 15.33 18.71 -13.07
CA SER A 218 16.19 19.89 -13.31
C SER A 218 16.98 20.36 -12.09
N LEU A 219 16.75 19.74 -10.95
CA LEU A 219 17.48 19.93 -9.70
C LEU A 219 18.27 18.67 -9.30
N GLU A 220 18.59 17.80 -10.27
CA GLU A 220 19.24 16.51 -10.02
C GLU A 220 20.56 16.64 -9.23
N GLU A 221 21.30 17.73 -9.39
CA GLU A 221 22.51 18.01 -8.62
C GLU A 221 22.29 18.00 -7.10
N TYR A 222 21.06 18.25 -6.63
CA TYR A 222 20.70 18.28 -5.21
C TYR A 222 20.06 16.98 -4.72
N PHE A 223 19.56 16.13 -5.65
CA PHE A 223 18.70 15.00 -5.30
C PHE A 223 19.19 13.65 -5.82
N ALA A 224 19.79 13.60 -7.02
CA ALA A 224 20.18 12.35 -7.65
C ALA A 224 21.65 12.02 -7.47
N TYR A 225 22.00 10.76 -7.70
CA TYR A 225 23.40 10.35 -7.79
C TYR A 225 24.13 11.04 -8.96
N ASP A 226 25.43 11.28 -8.80
CA ASP A 226 26.26 11.91 -9.82
C ASP A 226 26.75 10.90 -10.88
N TYR A 227 26.73 9.60 -10.58
CA TYR A 227 27.23 8.53 -11.43
C TYR A 227 26.11 7.86 -12.22
N ASP A 228 26.27 7.75 -13.55
CA ASP A 228 25.23 7.25 -14.46
C ASP A 228 24.80 5.80 -14.16
N ASP A 229 25.70 4.94 -13.68
CA ASP A 229 25.42 3.53 -13.38
C ASP A 229 24.47 3.32 -12.18
N VAL A 230 24.26 4.36 -11.37
CA VAL A 230 23.34 4.36 -10.22
C VAL A 230 22.32 5.51 -10.24
N LYS A 231 22.46 6.45 -11.19
CA LYS A 231 21.57 7.60 -11.32
C LYS A 231 20.16 7.20 -11.74
N TYR A 232 20.03 6.24 -12.64
CA TYR A 232 18.76 5.78 -13.18
C TYR A 232 18.40 4.41 -12.67
N SER A 233 17.12 4.21 -12.34
CA SER A 233 16.57 2.91 -12.02
C SER A 233 16.53 2.01 -13.25
N TYR A 234 16.27 0.72 -13.05
CA TYR A 234 16.04 -0.24 -14.14
C TYR A 234 14.89 0.19 -15.07
N TYR A 235 13.91 0.93 -14.55
CA TYR A 235 12.73 1.42 -15.30
C TYR A 235 12.94 2.77 -15.97
N GLY A 236 14.12 3.37 -15.80
CA GLY A 236 14.48 4.66 -16.40
C GLY A 236 14.12 5.89 -15.58
N ASP A 237 13.58 5.72 -14.39
CA ASP A 237 13.35 6.79 -13.44
C ASP A 237 14.66 7.17 -12.73
N MET A 238 14.71 8.33 -12.08
CA MET A 238 15.90 8.76 -11.35
C MET A 238 15.90 8.26 -9.90
N ASN A 239 17.05 7.80 -9.42
CA ASN A 239 17.25 7.41 -8.04
C ASN A 239 17.63 8.61 -7.17
N PHE A 240 16.97 8.73 -6.02
CA PHE A 240 17.40 9.65 -4.97
C PHE A 240 18.75 9.24 -4.38
N ASP A 241 19.63 10.20 -4.14
CA ASP A 241 20.92 9.99 -3.47
C ASP A 241 20.80 10.30 -1.96
N PRO A 242 20.83 9.29 -1.07
CA PRO A 242 20.71 9.49 0.38
C PRO A 242 21.94 10.16 1.00
N THR A 243 23.03 10.36 0.26
CA THR A 243 24.21 11.11 0.75
C THR A 243 23.97 12.61 0.74
N LYS A 244 23.05 13.08 -0.11
CA LYS A 244 22.74 14.50 -0.28
C LYS A 244 21.77 14.99 0.82
N ASN A 245 22.18 16.05 1.52
CA ASN A 245 21.38 16.62 2.61
C ASN A 245 20.00 17.13 2.14
N PHE A 246 19.91 17.61 0.91
CA PHE A 246 18.64 18.02 0.30
C PHE A 246 17.68 16.84 0.21
N THR A 247 18.15 15.70 -0.30
CA THR A 247 17.38 14.46 -0.36
C THR A 247 16.86 14.06 1.02
N LYS A 248 17.74 14.01 2.03
CA LYS A 248 17.34 13.65 3.41
C LYS A 248 16.22 14.53 3.93
N SER A 249 16.40 15.86 3.86
CA SER A 249 15.39 16.80 4.34
C SER A 249 14.09 16.75 3.53
N TYR A 250 14.18 16.56 2.22
CA TYR A 250 13.05 16.47 1.31
C TYR A 250 12.19 15.24 1.61
N LEU A 251 12.81 14.06 1.71
CA LEU A 251 12.12 12.79 1.96
C LEU A 251 11.53 12.71 3.38
N LYS A 252 12.26 13.15 4.42
CA LYS A 252 11.72 13.27 5.78
C LYS A 252 10.51 14.20 5.83
N SER A 253 10.60 15.33 5.11
CA SER A 253 9.49 16.29 5.03
C SER A 253 8.29 15.71 4.29
N ALA A 254 8.49 14.87 3.25
CA ALA A 254 7.41 14.21 2.53
C ALA A 254 6.66 13.21 3.42
N VAL A 255 7.38 12.37 4.18
CA VAL A 255 6.77 11.47 5.17
C VAL A 255 5.92 12.26 6.17
N ASN A 256 6.47 13.30 6.78
CA ASN A 256 5.76 14.12 7.76
C ASN A 256 4.57 14.87 7.16
N PHE A 257 4.69 15.34 5.91
CA PHE A 257 3.59 15.99 5.20
C PHE A 257 2.37 15.07 5.11
N TRP A 258 2.54 13.87 4.60
CA TRP A 258 1.43 12.94 4.46
C TRP A 258 0.84 12.53 5.81
N LEU A 259 1.67 12.29 6.82
CA LEU A 259 1.20 11.86 8.14
C LEU A 259 0.51 12.98 8.93
N LYS A 260 0.97 14.23 8.82
CA LYS A 260 0.42 15.37 9.59
C LYS A 260 -0.71 16.07 8.86
N GLU A 261 -0.49 16.40 7.58
CA GLU A 261 -1.47 17.17 6.81
C GLU A 261 -2.68 16.32 6.39
N TYR A 262 -2.51 14.99 6.27
CA TYR A 262 -3.60 14.07 5.93
C TYR A 262 -4.03 13.17 7.10
N ASN A 263 -3.37 13.25 8.25
CA ASN A 263 -3.70 12.46 9.44
C ASN A 263 -3.77 10.95 9.16
N LEU A 264 -2.86 10.42 8.34
CA LEU A 264 -2.83 9.01 7.93
C LEU A 264 -2.44 8.09 9.08
N ASP A 265 -3.02 6.88 9.11
CA ASP A 265 -2.73 5.85 10.10
C ASP A 265 -1.40 5.14 9.86
N GLY A 266 -0.89 5.18 8.64
CA GLY A 266 0.44 4.63 8.30
C GLY A 266 0.84 4.87 6.86
N ILE A 267 2.09 4.54 6.58
CA ILE A 267 2.69 4.56 5.24
C ILE A 267 3.31 3.21 4.97
N MET A 268 3.06 2.66 3.78
CA MET A 268 3.80 1.54 3.24
C MET A 268 4.88 2.08 2.31
N LEU A 269 6.14 1.96 2.73
CA LEU A 269 7.28 2.28 1.89
C LEU A 269 7.42 1.19 0.83
N THR A 270 7.44 1.59 -0.42
CA THR A 270 7.57 0.69 -1.58
C THR A 270 8.97 0.77 -2.17
N ASN A 271 9.34 -0.21 -3.00
CA ASN A 271 10.68 -0.32 -3.58
C ASN A 271 11.82 -0.23 -2.54
N VAL A 272 11.60 -0.78 -1.35
CA VAL A 272 12.57 -0.74 -0.24
C VAL A 272 13.85 -1.51 -0.59
N GLU A 273 13.77 -2.53 -1.45
CA GLU A 273 14.92 -3.22 -2.01
C GLU A 273 15.89 -2.28 -2.75
N ASN A 274 15.36 -1.24 -3.43
CA ASN A 274 16.17 -0.24 -4.12
C ASN A 274 16.82 0.78 -3.15
N MET A 275 16.31 0.84 -1.93
CA MET A 275 16.94 1.61 -0.86
C MET A 275 18.05 0.81 -0.16
N ILE A 276 17.85 -0.51 0.00
CA ILE A 276 18.80 -1.38 0.72
C ILE A 276 19.94 -1.82 -0.17
N TYR A 277 19.64 -2.22 -1.41
CA TYR A 277 20.64 -2.73 -2.36
C TYR A 277 20.84 -1.75 -3.50
N TRP A 278 22.09 -1.66 -4.00
CA TRP A 278 22.37 -0.88 -5.20
C TRP A 278 21.52 -1.39 -6.37
N GLN A 279 20.67 -0.50 -6.92
CA GLN A 279 19.72 -0.82 -8.00
C GLN A 279 18.69 -1.92 -7.65
N GLY A 280 18.42 -2.16 -6.38
CA GLY A 280 17.53 -3.23 -5.94
C GLY A 280 18.08 -4.65 -6.10
N ASP A 281 19.38 -4.79 -6.43
CA ASP A 281 20.03 -6.06 -6.69
C ASP A 281 20.97 -6.45 -5.53
N GLU A 282 20.60 -7.48 -4.76
CA GLU A 282 21.40 -8.00 -3.65
C GLU A 282 22.84 -8.34 -4.07
N ALA A 283 23.05 -8.78 -5.33
CA ALA A 283 24.38 -9.12 -5.84
C ALA A 283 25.29 -7.88 -6.00
N ARG A 284 24.74 -6.68 -6.06
CA ARG A 284 25.49 -5.41 -6.13
C ARG A 284 25.89 -4.88 -4.75
N GLY A 285 25.45 -5.53 -3.68
CA GLY A 285 25.74 -5.16 -2.30
C GLY A 285 24.80 -4.12 -1.71
N GLU A 286 25.00 -3.85 -0.43
CA GLU A 286 24.16 -2.96 0.37
C GLU A 286 24.55 -1.49 0.22
N ASN A 287 23.58 -0.60 0.39
CA ASN A 287 23.76 0.84 0.39
C ASN A 287 23.56 1.38 1.84
N ASP A 288 24.65 1.42 2.60
CA ASP A 288 24.63 1.84 4.00
C ASP A 288 23.95 3.20 4.22
N LYS A 289 24.07 4.12 3.25
CA LYS A 289 23.48 5.46 3.37
C LYS A 289 21.98 5.46 3.24
N TRP A 290 21.45 4.58 2.41
CA TRP A 290 20.00 4.35 2.35
C TRP A 290 19.50 3.61 3.60
N ILE A 291 20.27 2.63 4.10
CA ILE A 291 19.93 1.89 5.33
C ILE A 291 19.84 2.88 6.50
N ASP A 292 20.82 3.80 6.66
CA ASP A 292 20.78 4.85 7.66
C ASP A 292 19.52 5.74 7.52
N LEU A 293 19.25 6.23 6.30
CA LEU A 293 18.09 7.11 6.05
C LEU A 293 16.77 6.39 6.24
N LEU A 294 16.68 5.12 5.88
CA LEU A 294 15.48 4.31 6.07
C LEU A 294 15.11 4.20 7.57
N GLY A 295 16.12 4.00 8.44
CA GLY A 295 15.93 4.06 9.89
C GLY A 295 15.34 5.40 10.35
N ASP A 296 15.89 6.52 9.87
CA ASP A 296 15.38 7.87 10.16
C ASP A 296 13.90 8.03 9.69
N LEU A 297 13.55 7.52 8.49
CA LEU A 297 12.19 7.61 7.96
C LEU A 297 11.18 6.80 8.78
N ILE A 298 11.56 5.61 9.25
CA ILE A 298 10.75 4.78 10.14
C ILE A 298 10.51 5.52 11.47
N GLU A 299 11.56 6.11 12.04
CA GLU A 299 11.43 6.91 13.27
C GLU A 299 10.48 8.09 13.08
N GLU A 300 10.55 8.83 11.96
CA GLU A 300 9.62 9.91 11.64
C GLU A 300 8.15 9.41 11.55
N ILE A 301 7.93 8.20 11.02
CA ILE A 301 6.59 7.62 10.96
C ILE A 301 6.09 7.33 12.38
N HIS A 302 6.89 6.71 13.23
CA HIS A 302 6.51 6.37 14.61
C HIS A 302 6.31 7.62 15.49
N GLN A 303 7.11 8.67 15.32
CA GLN A 303 6.90 9.94 16.01
C GLN A 303 5.53 10.56 15.72
N ASN A 304 4.96 10.26 14.54
CA ASN A 304 3.59 10.64 14.17
C ASN A 304 2.52 9.66 14.66
N LYS A 305 2.90 8.63 15.44
CA LYS A 305 1.99 7.58 15.94
C LYS A 305 1.25 6.86 14.81
N SER A 306 1.99 6.54 13.76
CA SER A 306 1.50 5.89 12.55
C SER A 306 2.28 4.61 12.30
N LEU A 307 1.69 3.69 11.56
CA LEU A 307 2.30 2.40 11.20
C LEU A 307 3.37 2.61 10.13
N ALA A 308 4.55 2.09 10.39
CA ALA A 308 5.63 1.96 9.41
C ALA A 308 5.54 0.59 8.75
N LEU A 309 5.18 0.55 7.47
CA LEU A 309 5.02 -0.67 6.70
C LEU A 309 6.05 -0.70 5.56
N ALA A 310 6.48 -1.90 5.17
CA ALA A 310 7.36 -2.10 4.03
C ALA A 310 6.77 -3.08 3.03
N SER A 311 7.06 -2.88 1.75
CA SER A 311 6.74 -3.82 0.67
C SER A 311 8.04 -4.49 0.18
N PHE A 312 8.61 -5.38 1.00
CA PHE A 312 9.86 -6.09 0.68
C PHE A 312 10.06 -7.35 1.51
N ASN A 313 10.17 -8.51 0.88
CA ASN A 313 10.36 -9.81 1.55
C ASN A 313 11.69 -9.95 2.31
N GLY A 314 12.74 -9.27 1.88
CA GLY A 314 14.08 -9.36 2.45
C GLY A 314 14.28 -8.56 3.73
N ILE A 315 13.29 -7.75 4.14
CA ILE A 315 13.43 -6.80 5.25
C ILE A 315 13.78 -7.48 6.59
N TYR A 316 13.37 -8.73 6.77
CA TYR A 316 13.64 -9.50 7.99
C TYR A 316 15.12 -9.85 8.23
N LYS A 317 15.97 -9.62 7.24
CA LYS A 317 17.44 -9.73 7.39
C LYS A 317 18.03 -8.56 8.16
N TYR A 318 17.27 -7.48 8.32
CA TYR A 318 17.70 -6.22 8.93
C TYR A 318 16.94 -5.95 10.23
N ASP A 319 17.58 -5.27 11.16
CA ASP A 319 16.98 -4.86 12.44
C ASP A 319 16.26 -3.51 12.29
N PHE A 320 15.34 -3.44 11.33
CA PHE A 320 14.46 -2.28 11.18
C PHE A 320 13.21 -2.44 12.03
N ASP A 321 12.75 -1.33 12.60
CA ASP A 321 11.54 -1.30 13.43
C ASP A 321 10.26 -1.07 12.60
N PHE A 322 10.13 -1.78 11.48
CA PHE A 322 8.84 -1.84 10.78
C PHE A 322 7.82 -2.59 11.62
N ASP A 323 6.59 -2.07 11.66
CA ASP A 323 5.48 -2.76 12.32
C ASP A 323 5.14 -4.04 11.58
N TYR A 324 4.97 -3.97 10.25
CA TYR A 324 4.66 -5.11 9.39
C TYR A 324 5.29 -4.95 8.01
N CYS A 325 5.50 -6.09 7.33
CA CYS A 325 6.01 -6.14 5.96
C CYS A 325 5.09 -6.96 5.06
N LEU A 326 4.73 -6.42 3.90
CA LEU A 326 4.02 -7.15 2.86
C LEU A 326 4.96 -8.24 2.30
N ASP A 327 4.52 -9.48 2.37
CA ASP A 327 5.31 -10.65 2.05
C ASP A 327 4.65 -11.47 0.93
N TYR A 328 5.42 -11.80 -0.09
CA TYR A 328 4.96 -12.51 -1.30
C TYR A 328 5.03 -14.04 -1.18
N SER A 329 5.12 -14.60 0.04
CA SER A 329 5.20 -16.06 0.25
C SER A 329 3.92 -16.84 -0.07
N LEU A 330 2.84 -16.15 -0.49
CA LEU A 330 1.64 -16.79 -1.05
C LEU A 330 1.80 -17.28 -2.51
N ARG A 331 2.85 -16.91 -3.20
CA ARG A 331 3.07 -17.31 -4.62
C ARG A 331 2.99 -18.82 -4.88
N PRO A 332 3.46 -19.73 -4.01
CA PRO A 332 3.25 -21.16 -4.19
C PRO A 332 1.77 -21.56 -4.27
N ILE A 333 0.89 -20.87 -3.54
CA ILE A 333 -0.55 -21.12 -3.59
C ILE A 333 -1.10 -20.71 -4.96
N ILE A 334 -0.76 -19.51 -5.44
CA ILE A 334 -1.16 -19.03 -6.76
C ILE A 334 -0.71 -20.01 -7.84
N ARG A 335 0.57 -20.42 -7.83
CA ARG A 335 1.11 -21.41 -8.77
C ARG A 335 0.37 -22.74 -8.69
N SER A 336 0.07 -23.20 -7.49
CA SER A 336 -0.68 -24.44 -7.31
C SER A 336 -2.09 -24.36 -7.94
N MET A 337 -2.74 -23.19 -7.83
CA MET A 337 -4.07 -23.00 -8.45
C MET A 337 -4.03 -22.89 -9.99
N GLN A 338 -2.90 -22.51 -10.56
CA GLN A 338 -2.69 -22.51 -12.02
C GLN A 338 -2.53 -23.94 -12.57
N ASP A 339 -2.11 -24.88 -11.73
CA ASP A 339 -1.96 -26.28 -12.11
C ASP A 339 -3.29 -27.06 -12.02
N LEU A 340 -3.33 -28.19 -12.76
CA LEU A 340 -4.42 -29.16 -12.67
C LEU A 340 -4.53 -29.70 -11.24
N PRO A 341 -5.75 -29.97 -10.73
CA PRO A 341 -5.98 -30.37 -9.33
C PRO A 341 -5.11 -31.53 -8.85
N TYR A 342 -4.93 -32.56 -9.65
CA TYR A 342 -4.11 -33.73 -9.30
C TYR A 342 -2.60 -33.44 -9.21
N LYS A 343 -2.13 -32.31 -9.72
CA LYS A 343 -0.71 -31.88 -9.62
C LYS A 343 -0.42 -31.03 -8.38
N ARG A 344 -1.45 -30.50 -7.74
CA ARG A 344 -1.31 -29.53 -6.64
C ARG A 344 -0.60 -30.08 -5.42
N ASP A 345 -0.59 -31.40 -5.24
CA ASP A 345 0.15 -32.05 -4.15
C ASP A 345 1.68 -31.80 -4.23
N SER A 346 2.21 -31.50 -5.41
CA SER A 346 3.63 -31.15 -5.58
C SER A 346 4.02 -29.88 -4.79
N TYR A 347 3.09 -29.00 -4.50
CA TYR A 347 3.31 -27.78 -3.71
C TYR A 347 3.14 -27.97 -2.20
N LYS A 348 2.76 -29.19 -1.75
CA LYS A 348 2.40 -29.48 -0.34
C LYS A 348 3.51 -29.10 0.62
N LYS A 349 4.77 -29.36 0.28
CA LYS A 349 5.92 -29.04 1.11
C LYS A 349 6.08 -27.52 1.31
N GLU A 350 5.96 -26.72 0.23
CA GLU A 350 6.10 -25.27 0.27
C GLU A 350 4.94 -24.64 1.06
N ILE A 351 3.71 -25.08 0.80
CA ILE A 351 2.52 -24.58 1.48
C ILE A 351 2.54 -24.96 2.97
N ASN A 352 2.93 -26.18 3.32
CA ASN A 352 3.10 -26.58 4.73
C ASN A 352 4.21 -25.79 5.43
N SER A 353 5.29 -25.45 4.74
CA SER A 353 6.34 -24.58 5.27
C SER A 353 5.77 -23.18 5.57
N LEU A 354 4.96 -22.63 4.69
CA LEU A 354 4.28 -21.34 4.91
C LEU A 354 3.33 -21.40 6.11
N ILE A 355 2.51 -22.46 6.22
CA ILE A 355 1.57 -22.66 7.34
C ILE A 355 2.34 -22.75 8.68
N GLY A 356 3.46 -23.46 8.71
CA GLY A 356 4.28 -23.66 9.90
C GLY A 356 5.17 -22.47 10.28
N SER A 357 5.35 -21.50 9.39
CA SER A 357 6.22 -20.34 9.62
C SER A 357 5.61 -19.34 10.60
N ASP A 358 6.48 -18.62 11.33
CA ASP A 358 6.04 -17.44 12.08
C ASP A 358 5.87 -16.25 11.11
N ASN A 359 4.64 -15.89 10.85
CA ASN A 359 4.27 -14.79 9.97
C ASN A 359 3.71 -13.59 10.76
N SER A 360 3.97 -13.49 12.06
CA SER A 360 3.36 -12.51 12.96
C SER A 360 3.63 -11.05 12.61
N LYS A 361 4.77 -10.76 11.98
CA LYS A 361 5.12 -9.41 11.48
C LYS A 361 4.85 -9.25 9.97
N LYS A 362 4.16 -10.19 9.36
CA LYS A 362 3.87 -10.15 7.93
C LYS A 362 2.44 -9.70 7.65
N ILE A 363 2.29 -8.97 6.56
CA ILE A 363 1.03 -8.82 5.84
C ILE A 363 1.06 -9.85 4.72
N LEU A 364 0.20 -10.85 4.79
CA LEU A 364 0.00 -11.82 3.72
C LEU A 364 -1.27 -11.44 2.97
N GLY A 365 -1.22 -11.49 1.67
CA GLY A 365 -2.37 -11.12 0.86
C GLY A 365 -2.13 -11.25 -0.62
N PHE A 366 -3.17 -10.99 -1.36
CA PHE A 366 -3.16 -10.82 -2.80
C PHE A 366 -3.24 -9.32 -3.08
N ASN A 367 -2.22 -8.80 -3.75
CA ASN A 367 -2.10 -7.37 -4.02
C ASN A 367 -2.27 -7.07 -5.52
N TYR A 368 -2.21 -5.78 -5.88
CA TYR A 368 -2.35 -5.36 -7.26
C TYR A 368 -1.36 -6.05 -8.22
N ILE A 369 -0.15 -6.41 -7.76
CA ILE A 369 0.86 -7.09 -8.58
C ILE A 369 0.35 -8.46 -9.05
N ASP A 370 -0.36 -9.19 -8.18
CA ASP A 370 -0.92 -10.49 -8.51
C ASP A 370 -2.01 -10.43 -9.59
N SER A 371 -2.65 -9.27 -9.75
CA SER A 371 -3.66 -9.01 -10.79
C SER A 371 -3.09 -8.23 -11.99
N PHE A 372 -1.98 -7.51 -11.82
CA PHE A 372 -1.34 -6.73 -12.88
C PHE A 372 -0.37 -7.55 -13.73
N LEU A 373 0.48 -8.37 -13.08
CA LEU A 373 1.37 -9.27 -13.79
C LEU A 373 0.55 -10.36 -14.50
N ASP A 374 0.97 -10.71 -15.71
CA ASP A 374 0.33 -11.71 -16.58
C ASP A 374 -1.02 -11.26 -17.19
N GLU A 375 -1.39 -9.99 -17.05
CA GLU A 375 -2.63 -9.42 -17.59
C GLU A 375 -3.87 -10.29 -17.29
N ALA A 376 -3.97 -10.78 -16.05
CA ALA A 376 -5.06 -11.63 -15.60
C ALA A 376 -5.36 -11.36 -14.12
N SER A 377 -6.64 -11.25 -13.76
CA SER A 377 -7.00 -11.19 -12.34
C SER A 377 -6.57 -12.47 -11.61
N LEU A 378 -6.42 -12.38 -10.29
CA LEU A 378 -6.09 -13.54 -9.47
C LEU A 378 -7.07 -14.70 -9.71
N PHE A 379 -8.36 -14.38 -9.80
CA PHE A 379 -9.41 -15.37 -10.07
C PHE A 379 -9.28 -16.02 -11.46
N MET A 380 -8.90 -15.26 -12.48
CA MET A 380 -8.69 -15.79 -13.83
C MET A 380 -7.54 -16.81 -13.90
N LYS A 381 -6.53 -16.68 -13.01
CA LYS A 381 -5.37 -17.59 -12.94
C LYS A 381 -5.70 -18.99 -12.43
N ILE A 382 -6.88 -19.21 -11.84
CA ILE A 382 -7.32 -20.54 -11.38
C ILE A 382 -7.57 -21.43 -12.58
N ASN A 383 -6.97 -22.64 -12.57
CA ASN A 383 -7.14 -23.63 -13.64
C ASN A 383 -8.59 -24.18 -13.69
N GLY A 384 -9.07 -24.37 -14.91
CA GLY A 384 -10.42 -24.89 -15.17
C GLY A 384 -11.43 -23.79 -15.51
N SER A 385 -12.50 -24.17 -16.23
CA SER A 385 -13.59 -23.27 -16.60
C SER A 385 -14.78 -23.36 -15.65
N ASN A 386 -14.99 -24.55 -15.08
CA ASN A 386 -16.05 -24.82 -14.12
C ASN A 386 -15.47 -24.82 -12.71
N ASP A 387 -16.27 -24.52 -11.71
CA ASP A 387 -15.89 -24.60 -10.29
C ASP A 387 -14.82 -23.61 -9.80
N LYS A 388 -14.45 -22.57 -10.56
CA LYS A 388 -13.45 -21.59 -10.10
C LYS A 388 -13.83 -20.94 -8.77
N TYR A 389 -15.10 -20.55 -8.58
CA TYR A 389 -15.59 -20.00 -7.32
C TYR A 389 -15.49 -21.01 -6.17
N LYS A 390 -15.70 -22.28 -6.45
CA LYS A 390 -15.51 -23.36 -5.48
C LYS A 390 -14.04 -23.47 -5.09
N GLN A 391 -13.13 -23.45 -6.07
CA GLN A 391 -11.68 -23.54 -5.85
C GLN A 391 -11.10 -22.32 -5.12
N TYR A 392 -11.70 -21.14 -5.30
CA TYR A 392 -11.19 -19.91 -4.70
C TYR A 392 -11.44 -19.82 -3.20
N LYS A 393 -12.55 -20.39 -2.70
CA LYS A 393 -12.90 -20.38 -1.26
C LYS A 393 -11.81 -21.02 -0.38
N PRO A 394 -11.23 -22.20 -0.70
CA PRO A 394 -10.11 -22.76 0.05
C PRO A 394 -8.86 -21.87 0.07
N MET A 395 -8.57 -21.12 -1.00
CA MET A 395 -7.47 -20.15 -1.02
C MET A 395 -7.69 -19.05 0.03
N LEU A 396 -8.89 -18.47 0.05
CA LEU A 396 -9.26 -17.47 1.06
C LEU A 396 -9.24 -18.08 2.48
N THR A 397 -9.71 -19.32 2.65
CA THR A 397 -9.66 -20.00 3.95
C THR A 397 -8.21 -20.16 4.42
N LEU A 398 -7.31 -20.57 3.55
CA LEU A 398 -5.90 -20.67 3.90
C LEU A 398 -5.33 -19.30 4.29
N LEU A 399 -5.50 -18.28 3.46
CA LEU A 399 -5.04 -16.92 3.75
C LEU A 399 -5.52 -16.44 5.13
N TYR A 400 -6.83 -16.52 5.40
CA TYR A 400 -7.43 -16.01 6.63
C TYR A 400 -7.19 -16.90 7.86
N SER A 401 -6.62 -18.10 7.67
CA SER A 401 -6.22 -19.00 8.75
C SER A 401 -4.73 -18.96 9.10
N LEU A 402 -3.90 -18.33 8.26
CA LEU A 402 -2.48 -18.12 8.56
C LEU A 402 -2.29 -17.10 9.68
N LYS A 403 -1.21 -17.23 10.45
CA LYS A 403 -0.79 -16.25 11.46
C LYS A 403 -0.15 -15.05 10.77
N SER A 404 -0.91 -14.05 10.39
CA SER A 404 -0.43 -12.83 9.73
C SER A 404 -1.53 -11.77 9.71
N GLU A 405 -1.16 -10.52 9.40
CA GLU A 405 -2.11 -9.51 8.95
C GLU A 405 -2.55 -9.80 7.51
N LYS A 406 -3.68 -9.24 7.07
CA LYS A 406 -4.31 -9.58 5.78
C LYS A 406 -4.36 -8.39 4.83
N LEU A 407 -4.24 -8.69 3.53
CA LEU A 407 -4.46 -7.72 2.45
C LEU A 407 -5.18 -8.39 1.28
N LEU A 408 -6.19 -7.73 0.74
CA LEU A 408 -6.79 -8.07 -0.54
C LEU A 408 -6.83 -6.85 -1.44
N PHE A 409 -6.52 -7.05 -2.72
CA PHE A 409 -6.72 -6.04 -3.74
C PHE A 409 -8.20 -5.98 -4.14
N THR A 410 -8.65 -4.80 -4.54
CA THR A 410 -10.04 -4.55 -4.98
C THR A 410 -10.52 -5.57 -6.00
N GLY A 411 -11.60 -6.27 -5.68
CA GLY A 411 -12.21 -7.30 -6.52
C GLY A 411 -11.82 -8.73 -6.18
N ASP A 412 -10.77 -8.95 -5.38
CA ASP A 412 -10.40 -10.31 -4.97
C ASP A 412 -11.45 -10.94 -4.04
N GLU A 413 -12.13 -10.13 -3.22
CA GLU A 413 -13.18 -10.56 -2.29
C GLU A 413 -14.45 -11.04 -3.00
N ILE A 414 -14.58 -10.78 -4.30
CA ILE A 414 -15.71 -11.22 -5.15
C ILE A 414 -15.27 -12.13 -6.29
N GLY A 415 -13.99 -12.47 -6.39
CA GLY A 415 -13.46 -13.25 -7.51
C GLY A 415 -13.67 -12.54 -8.87
N SER A 416 -13.26 -11.28 -8.96
CA SER A 416 -13.40 -10.49 -10.18
C SER A 416 -12.66 -11.10 -11.35
N GLU A 417 -13.34 -11.24 -12.50
CA GLU A 417 -12.74 -11.62 -13.78
C GLU A 417 -12.18 -10.41 -14.56
N GLN A 418 -12.33 -9.21 -13.99
CA GLN A 418 -11.85 -8.01 -14.66
C GLN A 418 -10.32 -7.89 -14.49
N ILE A 419 -9.64 -7.74 -15.62
CA ILE A 419 -8.20 -7.44 -15.64
C ILE A 419 -8.00 -6.03 -15.06
N PHE A 420 -7.04 -5.89 -14.14
CA PHE A 420 -6.72 -4.58 -13.61
C PHE A 420 -6.16 -3.67 -14.70
N SER A 421 -6.72 -2.50 -14.81
CA SER A 421 -6.30 -1.43 -15.73
C SER A 421 -6.31 -0.09 -15.00
N VAL A 422 -5.35 0.76 -15.30
CA VAL A 422 -5.30 2.12 -14.76
C VAL A 422 -6.40 3.03 -15.32
N TYR A 423 -7.11 2.58 -16.36
CA TYR A 423 -8.14 3.34 -17.07
C TYR A 423 -9.56 2.87 -16.76
N ASP A 424 -9.72 1.69 -16.16
CA ASP A 424 -11.02 1.05 -16.00
C ASP A 424 -11.39 0.93 -14.52
N ARG A 425 -12.70 1.00 -14.26
CA ARG A 425 -13.24 0.73 -12.93
C ARG A 425 -13.41 -0.75 -12.70
N ILE A 426 -13.15 -1.21 -11.50
CA ILE A 426 -13.54 -2.55 -11.05
C ILE A 426 -15.02 -2.52 -10.67
N GLY A 427 -15.84 -3.34 -11.35
CA GLY A 427 -17.28 -3.41 -11.12
C GLY A 427 -17.59 -4.13 -9.81
N LEU A 428 -18.06 -3.38 -8.81
CA LEU A 428 -18.45 -3.91 -7.49
C LEU A 428 -19.98 -3.85 -7.27
N ASP A 429 -20.74 -3.29 -8.19
CA ASP A 429 -22.15 -2.93 -8.04
C ASP A 429 -23.12 -3.93 -8.69
N LYS A 430 -22.64 -4.77 -9.63
CA LYS A 430 -23.44 -5.77 -10.34
C LYS A 430 -22.78 -7.14 -10.29
N LEU A 431 -22.96 -7.82 -9.18
CA LEU A 431 -22.38 -9.14 -8.96
C LEU A 431 -23.24 -10.24 -9.57
N SER A 432 -22.60 -11.27 -10.14
CA SER A 432 -23.27 -12.52 -10.48
C SER A 432 -23.68 -13.28 -9.20
N GLU A 433 -24.53 -14.28 -9.34
CA GLU A 433 -24.96 -15.11 -8.21
C GLU A 433 -23.75 -15.79 -7.52
N ASP A 434 -22.82 -16.32 -8.31
CA ASP A 434 -21.59 -16.94 -7.80
C ASP A 434 -20.68 -15.95 -7.06
N GLN A 435 -20.60 -14.71 -7.56
CA GLN A 435 -19.86 -13.64 -6.89
C GLN A 435 -20.53 -13.25 -5.56
N VAL A 436 -21.84 -13.23 -5.50
CA VAL A 436 -22.58 -12.99 -4.24
C VAL A 436 -22.28 -14.10 -3.24
N TYR A 437 -22.34 -15.37 -3.64
CA TYR A 437 -22.02 -16.51 -2.78
C TYR A 437 -20.57 -16.47 -2.29
N LEU A 438 -19.61 -16.13 -3.16
CA LEU A 438 -18.21 -15.98 -2.75
C LEU A 438 -18.05 -14.82 -1.78
N ASN A 439 -18.70 -13.69 -2.03
CA ASN A 439 -18.62 -12.51 -1.18
C ASN A 439 -19.21 -12.77 0.22
N ASP A 440 -20.32 -13.49 0.30
CA ASP A 440 -20.92 -13.88 1.57
C ASP A 440 -19.99 -14.84 2.35
N PHE A 441 -19.34 -15.78 1.65
CA PHE A 441 -18.31 -16.62 2.26
C PHE A 441 -17.15 -15.77 2.79
N TYR A 442 -16.64 -14.83 1.98
CA TYR A 442 -15.56 -13.93 2.39
C TYR A 442 -15.94 -13.11 3.62
N LYS A 443 -17.13 -12.53 3.66
CA LYS A 443 -17.61 -11.74 4.82
C LYS A 443 -17.64 -12.55 6.10
N ASP A 444 -18.14 -13.77 6.05
CA ASP A 444 -18.19 -14.64 7.24
C ASP A 444 -16.78 -15.08 7.66
N LEU A 445 -15.90 -15.37 6.69
CA LEU A 445 -14.50 -15.75 6.95
C LEU A 445 -13.69 -14.59 7.55
N SER A 446 -13.79 -13.39 6.98
CA SER A 446 -13.12 -12.20 7.50
C SER A 446 -13.62 -11.81 8.88
N LYS A 447 -14.93 -11.94 9.13
CA LYS A 447 -15.53 -11.76 10.46
C LYS A 447 -15.03 -12.79 11.46
N LEU A 448 -14.87 -14.05 11.04
CA LEU A 448 -14.30 -15.12 11.87
C LEU A 448 -12.86 -14.78 12.25
N TYR A 449 -12.03 -14.35 11.27
CA TYR A 449 -10.66 -13.90 11.50
C TYR A 449 -10.60 -12.79 12.55
N LEU A 450 -11.36 -11.72 12.39
CA LEU A 450 -11.34 -10.60 13.33
C LEU A 450 -11.82 -10.97 14.74
N LYS A 451 -12.72 -11.97 14.85
CA LYS A 451 -13.32 -12.39 16.13
C LYS A 451 -12.47 -13.41 16.90
N LYS A 452 -11.72 -14.26 16.21
CA LYS A 452 -11.00 -15.40 16.81
C LYS A 452 -9.52 -15.06 17.06
N GLU A 453 -9.15 -14.91 18.33
CA GLU A 453 -7.77 -14.64 18.73
C GLU A 453 -6.80 -15.75 18.28
N GLU A 454 -7.28 -16.99 18.15
CA GLU A 454 -6.52 -18.12 17.61
C GLU A 454 -6.00 -17.84 16.19
N LEU A 455 -6.71 -17.02 15.40
CA LEU A 455 -6.33 -16.67 14.01
C LEU A 455 -5.48 -15.41 13.93
N ASN A 456 -5.68 -14.43 14.82
CA ASN A 456 -5.16 -13.08 14.64
C ASN A 456 -4.26 -12.54 15.77
N HIS A 457 -4.09 -13.30 16.88
CA HIS A 457 -3.23 -12.82 17.98
C HIS A 457 -1.77 -13.12 17.69
N VAL A 458 -0.87 -12.17 18.01
CA VAL A 458 0.57 -12.29 17.78
C VAL A 458 1.19 -13.51 18.48
N ASP A 459 0.69 -13.90 19.65
CA ASP A 459 1.16 -15.08 20.40
C ASP A 459 0.41 -16.37 20.04
N SER A 460 -0.47 -16.35 19.03
CA SER A 460 -1.10 -17.58 18.57
C SER A 460 -0.08 -18.52 17.95
N THR A 461 -0.32 -19.81 18.06
CA THR A 461 0.59 -20.84 17.56
C THR A 461 -0.07 -21.69 16.49
N THR A 462 0.75 -22.27 15.60
CA THR A 462 0.31 -23.20 14.56
C THR A 462 0.95 -24.57 14.79
N LYS A 463 0.12 -25.62 14.73
CA LYS A 463 0.58 -27.02 14.73
C LYS A 463 0.09 -27.67 13.44
N LEU A 464 0.99 -28.01 12.55
CA LEU A 464 0.68 -28.84 11.37
C LEU A 464 0.24 -30.24 11.82
N LEU A 465 -0.76 -30.77 11.14
CA LEU A 465 -1.20 -32.14 11.28
C LEU A 465 -0.80 -32.91 10.03
N ASP A 466 -0.18 -34.07 10.22
CA ASP A 466 0.06 -34.99 9.12
C ASP A 466 -1.21 -35.79 8.86
N VAL A 467 -1.67 -35.74 7.62
CA VAL A 467 -2.83 -36.49 7.13
C VAL A 467 -2.31 -37.46 6.07
N GLU A 468 -1.62 -38.51 6.55
CA GLU A 468 -1.03 -39.53 5.66
C GLU A 468 -2.05 -40.09 4.67
N GLY A 469 -1.64 -40.21 3.41
CA GLY A 469 -2.47 -40.77 2.33
C GLY A 469 -3.53 -39.81 1.76
N TYR A 470 -3.58 -38.55 2.22
CA TYR A 470 -4.53 -37.56 1.74
C TYR A 470 -3.83 -36.30 1.23
N SER A 471 -4.32 -35.75 0.12
CA SER A 471 -3.85 -34.46 -0.43
C SER A 471 -4.56 -33.29 0.24
N LEU A 472 -4.58 -33.28 1.58
CA LEU A 472 -5.21 -32.27 2.42
C LEU A 472 -4.14 -31.46 3.14
N TYR A 473 -4.51 -30.22 3.46
CA TYR A 473 -3.78 -29.37 4.41
C TYR A 473 -4.60 -29.30 5.69
N ALA A 474 -4.01 -29.74 6.81
CA ALA A 474 -4.67 -29.70 8.11
C ALA A 474 -3.72 -29.13 9.16
N PHE A 475 -4.23 -28.21 9.98
CA PHE A 475 -3.44 -27.60 11.05
C PHE A 475 -4.33 -27.07 12.17
N ILE A 476 -3.74 -26.96 13.36
CA ILE A 476 -4.39 -26.39 14.52
C ILE A 476 -3.82 -25.00 14.80
N ARG A 477 -4.71 -24.02 14.90
CA ARG A 477 -4.40 -22.69 15.42
C ARG A 477 -4.79 -22.64 16.89
N SER A 478 -3.89 -22.15 17.75
CA SER A 478 -4.12 -22.12 19.19
C SER A 478 -3.76 -20.78 19.81
N TYR A 479 -4.60 -20.32 20.74
CA TYR A 479 -4.29 -19.19 21.59
C TYR A 479 -4.89 -19.44 22.98
N LYS A 480 -4.04 -19.42 24.03
CA LYS A 480 -4.42 -19.86 25.39
C LYS A 480 -5.02 -21.29 25.34
N GLU A 481 -6.18 -21.48 25.94
CA GLU A 481 -6.89 -22.79 25.99
C GLU A 481 -7.73 -23.07 24.74
N LYS A 482 -7.90 -22.07 23.85
CA LYS A 482 -8.76 -22.19 22.67
C LYS A 482 -7.99 -22.74 21.48
N LYS A 483 -8.64 -23.58 20.69
CA LYS A 483 -8.05 -24.22 19.52
C LYS A 483 -9.04 -24.28 18.37
N LEU A 484 -8.54 -24.02 17.17
CA LEU A 484 -9.27 -24.19 15.92
C LEU A 484 -8.55 -25.22 15.05
N LEU A 485 -9.30 -26.15 14.49
CA LEU A 485 -8.83 -27.06 13.45
C LEU A 485 -9.23 -26.48 12.09
N VAL A 486 -8.27 -26.34 11.20
CA VAL A 486 -8.46 -25.90 9.82
C VAL A 486 -8.14 -27.07 8.90
N ILE A 487 -9.03 -27.36 7.95
CA ILE A 487 -8.82 -28.40 6.93
C ILE A 487 -9.13 -27.81 5.57
N ILE A 488 -8.24 -28.01 4.60
CA ILE A 488 -8.31 -27.44 3.26
C ILE A 488 -8.00 -28.51 2.22
N ASN A 489 -8.87 -28.57 1.22
CA ASN A 489 -8.76 -29.46 0.05
C ASN A 489 -8.62 -28.63 -1.23
N PHE A 490 -7.48 -28.71 -1.90
CA PHE A 490 -7.25 -28.09 -3.20
C PHE A 490 -7.44 -29.05 -4.38
N THR A 491 -7.94 -30.26 -4.14
CA THR A 491 -8.13 -31.31 -5.16
C THR A 491 -9.62 -31.52 -5.48
N ASP A 492 -9.86 -32.19 -6.58
CA ASP A 492 -11.17 -32.57 -7.11
C ASP A 492 -11.68 -33.92 -6.54
N ILE A 493 -11.22 -34.29 -5.35
CA ILE A 493 -11.55 -35.56 -4.66
C ILE A 493 -12.18 -35.25 -3.31
N ASP A 494 -13.28 -35.93 -3.01
CA ASP A 494 -13.88 -35.92 -1.67
C ASP A 494 -13.06 -36.76 -0.68
N TYR A 495 -12.96 -36.31 0.56
CA TYR A 495 -12.24 -37.04 1.61
C TYR A 495 -13.10 -37.26 2.84
N GLU A 496 -12.96 -38.44 3.41
CA GLU A 496 -13.49 -38.82 4.74
C GLU A 496 -12.32 -39.11 5.67
N ILE A 497 -12.25 -38.36 6.78
CA ILE A 497 -11.18 -38.54 7.77
C ILE A 497 -11.80 -38.72 9.18
N LYS A 498 -11.14 -39.51 10.02
CA LYS A 498 -11.59 -39.68 11.42
C LYS A 498 -11.11 -38.51 12.28
N SER A 499 -12.04 -37.94 13.03
CA SER A 499 -11.71 -36.88 13.97
C SER A 499 -10.98 -37.42 15.21
N SER A 500 -9.87 -36.75 15.56
CA SER A 500 -9.20 -37.00 16.85
C SER A 500 -9.78 -36.17 18.00
N TYR A 501 -10.75 -35.31 17.73
CA TYR A 501 -11.29 -34.31 18.66
C TYR A 501 -12.80 -34.20 18.57
N ASP A 502 -13.42 -33.70 19.65
CA ASP A 502 -14.78 -33.20 19.58
C ASP A 502 -14.79 -31.81 18.94
N LEU A 503 -15.56 -31.65 17.88
CA LEU A 503 -15.51 -30.49 17.00
C LEU A 503 -16.87 -29.81 16.87
N VAL A 504 -16.84 -28.48 16.68
CA VAL A 504 -18.01 -27.72 16.26
C VAL A 504 -17.60 -26.90 15.02
N GLU A 505 -18.26 -27.13 13.91
CA GLU A 505 -18.01 -26.41 12.66
C GLU A 505 -18.38 -24.95 12.82
N LEU A 506 -17.48 -24.06 12.42
CA LEU A 506 -17.67 -22.62 12.45
C LEU A 506 -17.95 -22.04 11.06
N ILE A 507 -17.28 -22.57 10.04
CA ILE A 507 -17.47 -22.23 8.64
C ILE A 507 -17.11 -23.44 7.77
N ASN A 508 -17.90 -23.64 6.71
CA ASN A 508 -17.68 -24.69 5.70
C ASN A 508 -17.98 -24.10 4.32
N SER A 509 -17.01 -24.16 3.42
CA SER A 509 -17.16 -23.59 2.07
C SER A 509 -18.23 -24.30 1.22
N SER A 510 -18.67 -25.49 1.63
CA SER A 510 -19.73 -26.29 0.96
C SER A 510 -21.14 -26.01 1.46
N ASP A 511 -21.33 -25.05 2.40
CA ASP A 511 -22.65 -24.65 2.86
C ASP A 511 -23.49 -24.06 1.72
N LEU A 512 -24.79 -24.38 1.70
CA LEU A 512 -25.75 -23.84 0.72
C LEU A 512 -25.76 -22.32 0.66
N LYS A 513 -25.57 -21.64 1.79
CA LYS A 513 -25.52 -20.17 1.85
C LYS A 513 -24.37 -19.55 1.05
N TYR A 514 -23.36 -20.35 0.67
CA TYR A 514 -22.23 -19.95 -0.15
C TYR A 514 -22.26 -20.61 -1.54
N GLY A 515 -23.42 -21.11 -1.98
CA GLY A 515 -23.57 -21.81 -3.25
C GLY A 515 -22.92 -23.19 -3.28
N GLY A 516 -22.67 -23.81 -2.11
CA GLY A 516 -22.18 -25.18 -2.00
C GLY A 516 -23.28 -26.22 -2.12
N LYS A 517 -22.94 -27.50 -2.01
CA LYS A 517 -23.89 -28.62 -2.09
C LYS A 517 -24.65 -28.88 -0.76
N GLY A 518 -24.29 -28.18 0.30
CA GLY A 518 -24.91 -28.34 1.62
C GLY A 518 -24.30 -29.46 2.48
N ASN A 519 -23.16 -30.00 2.08
CA ASN A 519 -22.47 -31.04 2.84
C ASN A 519 -21.71 -30.43 4.04
N ILE A 520 -22.42 -30.15 5.12
CA ILE A 520 -21.86 -29.59 6.35
C ILE A 520 -21.68 -30.68 7.42
N ASN A 521 -20.68 -30.53 8.26
CA ASN A 521 -20.35 -31.49 9.31
C ASN A 521 -21.06 -31.19 10.64
N GLY A 522 -21.28 -29.93 10.96
CA GLY A 522 -21.94 -29.48 12.18
C GLY A 522 -21.16 -29.80 13.45
N LYS A 523 -21.68 -30.68 14.30
CA LYS A 523 -21.00 -31.20 15.49
C LYS A 523 -20.50 -32.61 15.23
N ILE A 524 -19.24 -32.86 15.53
CA ILE A 524 -18.56 -34.15 15.37
C ILE A 524 -17.95 -34.54 16.69
N ASN A 525 -18.18 -35.76 17.13
CA ASN A 525 -17.51 -36.33 18.30
C ASN A 525 -16.18 -37.00 17.89
N GLN A 526 -15.32 -37.20 18.86
CA GLN A 526 -14.08 -37.94 18.65
C GLN A 526 -14.35 -39.32 18.02
N ASN A 527 -13.56 -39.69 17.03
CA ASN A 527 -13.67 -40.89 16.17
C ASN A 527 -14.84 -40.90 15.17
N GLU A 528 -15.67 -39.89 15.11
CA GLU A 528 -16.65 -39.72 14.03
C GLU A 528 -15.93 -39.21 12.75
N THR A 529 -16.63 -39.30 11.63
CA THR A 529 -16.09 -38.94 10.31
C THR A 529 -16.32 -37.47 10.04
N ILE A 530 -15.24 -36.78 9.61
CA ILE A 530 -15.28 -35.46 8.99
C ILE A 530 -15.33 -35.68 7.48
N PHE A 531 -16.32 -35.09 6.83
CA PHE A 531 -16.40 -35.06 5.36
C PHE A 531 -15.85 -33.75 4.82
N ILE A 532 -14.92 -33.83 3.88
CA ILE A 532 -14.34 -32.68 3.18
C ILE A 532 -14.57 -32.87 1.69
N GLU A 533 -15.42 -32.03 1.15
CA GLU A 533 -15.78 -32.03 -0.26
C GLU A 533 -14.59 -31.69 -1.16
N ASP A 534 -14.66 -32.08 -2.43
CA ASP A 534 -13.76 -31.62 -3.49
C ASP A 534 -13.69 -30.08 -3.47
N PHE A 535 -12.48 -29.51 -3.51
CA PHE A 535 -12.24 -28.07 -3.33
C PHE A 535 -12.93 -27.46 -2.10
N GLY A 536 -13.07 -28.26 -1.04
CA GLY A 536 -13.73 -27.86 0.21
C GLY A 536 -12.75 -27.32 1.24
N SER A 537 -13.27 -26.52 2.16
CA SER A 537 -12.51 -26.07 3.33
C SER A 537 -13.42 -25.87 4.54
N CYS A 538 -12.91 -26.24 5.72
CA CYS A 538 -13.64 -26.16 6.98
C CYS A 538 -12.78 -25.60 8.09
N VAL A 539 -13.39 -24.80 8.97
CA VAL A 539 -12.78 -24.37 10.24
C VAL A 539 -13.67 -24.84 11.37
N PHE A 540 -13.09 -25.58 12.31
CA PHE A 540 -13.77 -26.12 13.47
C PHE A 540 -13.22 -25.55 14.78
N GLU A 541 -14.07 -25.36 15.76
CA GLU A 541 -13.66 -25.16 17.15
C GLU A 541 -13.48 -26.52 17.81
N ILE A 542 -12.29 -26.78 18.38
CA ILE A 542 -12.01 -27.96 19.17
C ILE A 542 -12.64 -27.78 20.57
N LYS A 543 -13.52 -28.70 20.96
CA LYS A 543 -14.06 -28.73 22.31
C LYS A 543 -13.16 -29.53 23.24
N LYS A 544 -13.22 -29.19 24.52
CA LYS A 544 -12.43 -29.86 25.55
C LYS A 544 -12.99 -31.24 25.84
#